data_778ff51bd938cbdd54154c5bfddc475a
#
_entry.id   778ff51bd938cbdd54154c5bfddc475a
#
_cell.length_a   1.000
_cell.length_b   1.000
_cell.length_c   1.000
_cell.angle_alpha   90.00
_cell.angle_beta   90.00
_cell.angle_gamma   90.00
#
_symmetry.space_group_name_H-M   'P 1'
#
loop_
_entity.id
_entity.type
_entity.pdbx_description
1 polymer ?
#
loop_
_entity_poly.entity_id
_entity_poly.type
_entity_poly.pdbx_seq_one_letter_code
_entity_poly.pdbx_strand_id
1 'polypeptide(L)'
;MKTWIMMRHGKSSWELQVSDADRPLNERGINDAHRMGAFLATKNIKVDAAYTSPANRAAHTALIVLKELDVPLHKLSVSTMLYDFSGEDLLEFVRCLPDEQNAIMTFGHNHACTALAHSLGGFQGNNIPTASAVLFRFDVSLWASIKTGTAECFSPKMLA
;
A
#
# COMPACT_ATOMS: atom_id res chain seq x y z
N MET A 1 17.79 -6.17 -5.92
CA MET A 1 16.89 -5.00 -5.82
C MET A 1 15.58 -5.39 -5.15
N LYS A 2 15.09 -4.55 -4.24
CA LYS A 2 13.80 -4.74 -3.60
C LYS A 2 12.81 -3.71 -4.13
N THR A 3 11.59 -4.16 -4.42
CA THR A 3 10.48 -3.31 -4.90
C THR A 3 9.34 -3.39 -3.89
N TRP A 4 8.84 -2.24 -3.48
CA TRP A 4 7.73 -2.14 -2.53
C TRP A 4 6.67 -1.19 -3.08
N ILE A 5 5.47 -1.69 -3.31
CA ILE A 5 4.31 -0.87 -3.65
C ILE A 5 3.52 -0.66 -2.36
N MET A 6 3.62 0.55 -1.81
CA MET A 6 2.91 0.94 -0.59
C MET A 6 1.63 1.67 -0.99
N MET A 7 0.48 1.13 -0.58
CA MET A 7 -0.80 1.73 -0.89
C MET A 7 -1.51 2.24 0.35
N ARG A 8 -2.09 3.43 0.24
CA ARG A 8 -3.08 3.91 1.18
C ARG A 8 -4.45 3.37 0.75
N HIS A 9 -5.29 2.99 1.72
CA HIS A 9 -6.66 2.53 1.45
C HIS A 9 -7.47 3.56 0.65
N GLY A 10 -8.51 3.10 -0.04
CA GLY A 10 -9.45 3.96 -0.76
C GLY A 10 -10.32 4.80 0.18
N LYS A 11 -11.07 5.74 -0.42
CA LYS A 11 -11.98 6.61 0.34
C LYS A 11 -12.98 5.77 1.12
N SER A 12 -13.12 6.06 2.42
CA SER A 12 -13.99 5.32 3.32
C SER A 12 -15.21 6.13 3.72
N SER A 13 -16.26 5.41 4.13
CA SER A 13 -17.51 6.00 4.60
C SER A 13 -17.45 6.37 6.08
N TRP A 14 -18.07 7.50 6.43
CA TRP A 14 -18.33 7.92 7.80
C TRP A 14 -19.81 7.80 8.19
N GLU A 15 -20.64 7.23 7.30
CA GLU A 15 -22.10 7.17 7.50
C GLU A 15 -22.53 6.15 8.54
N LEU A 16 -21.74 5.11 8.76
CA LEU A 16 -22.07 4.04 9.70
C LEU A 16 -21.51 4.34 11.08
N GLN A 17 -22.27 4.00 12.12
CA GLN A 17 -21.83 4.09 13.51
C GLN A 17 -21.10 2.80 13.89
N VAL A 18 -19.87 2.69 13.44
CA VAL A 18 -19.02 1.51 13.68
C VAL A 18 -17.66 1.96 14.18
N SER A 19 -16.87 1.01 14.68
CA SER A 19 -15.49 1.30 15.07
C SER A 19 -14.68 1.73 13.85
N ASP A 20 -13.55 2.40 14.08
CA ASP A 20 -12.66 2.82 12.97
C ASP A 20 -12.27 1.65 12.08
N ALA A 21 -11.93 0.51 12.68
CA ALA A 21 -11.52 -0.67 11.93
C ALA A 21 -12.62 -1.25 11.04
N ASP A 22 -13.88 -1.03 11.40
CA ASP A 22 -15.03 -1.58 10.67
C ASP A 22 -15.55 -0.65 9.57
N ARG A 23 -15.03 0.56 9.45
CA ARG A 23 -15.48 1.51 8.45
C ARG A 23 -15.21 0.97 7.04
N PRO A 24 -16.24 0.89 6.17
CA PRO A 24 -16.08 0.37 4.82
C PRO A 24 -15.61 1.43 3.84
N LEU A 25 -15.18 1.00 2.66
CA LEU A 25 -15.00 1.89 1.52
C LEU A 25 -16.36 2.46 1.10
N ASN A 26 -16.35 3.70 0.60
CA ASN A 26 -17.50 4.22 -0.12
C ASN A 26 -17.35 3.90 -1.63
N GLU A 27 -18.33 4.30 -2.43
CA GLU A 27 -18.33 4.03 -3.88
C GLU A 27 -17.09 4.59 -4.57
N ARG A 28 -16.68 5.82 -4.22
CA ARG A 28 -15.48 6.43 -4.76
C ARG A 28 -14.23 5.61 -4.42
N GLY A 29 -14.15 5.11 -3.19
CA GLY A 29 -13.01 4.29 -2.74
C GLY A 29 -12.90 2.99 -3.54
N ILE A 30 -14.03 2.34 -3.81
CA ILE A 30 -14.09 1.12 -4.61
C ILE A 30 -13.62 1.42 -6.04
N ASN A 31 -14.16 2.45 -6.67
CA ASN A 31 -13.82 2.81 -8.05
C ASN A 31 -12.35 3.21 -8.19
N ASP A 32 -11.84 4.00 -7.25
CA ASP A 32 -10.43 4.42 -7.25
C ASP A 32 -9.48 3.21 -7.07
N ALA A 33 -9.86 2.24 -6.23
CA ALA A 33 -9.08 1.03 -6.05
C ALA A 33 -9.00 0.21 -7.34
N HIS A 34 -10.12 0.05 -8.05
CA HIS A 34 -10.14 -0.63 -9.35
C HIS A 34 -9.24 0.09 -10.36
N ARG A 35 -9.35 1.40 -10.45
CA ARG A 35 -8.56 2.20 -11.40
C ARG A 35 -7.07 2.12 -11.10
N MET A 36 -6.70 2.24 -9.82
CA MET A 36 -5.29 2.15 -9.44
C MET A 36 -4.74 0.74 -9.68
N GLY A 37 -5.50 -0.31 -9.38
CA GLY A 37 -5.11 -1.68 -9.66
C GLY A 37 -4.87 -1.92 -11.15
N ALA A 38 -5.79 -1.45 -12.01
CA ALA A 38 -5.66 -1.57 -13.45
C ALA A 38 -4.42 -0.80 -13.97
N PHE A 39 -4.16 0.37 -13.41
CA PHE A 39 -2.96 1.15 -13.76
C PHE A 39 -1.69 0.42 -13.35
N LEU A 40 -1.62 -0.09 -12.12
CA LEU A 40 -0.45 -0.82 -11.64
C LEU A 40 -0.18 -2.10 -12.46
N ALA A 41 -1.22 -2.72 -12.99
CA ALA A 41 -1.07 -3.88 -13.86
C ALA A 41 -0.23 -3.54 -15.11
N THR A 42 -0.28 -2.30 -15.59
CA THR A 42 0.53 -1.87 -16.74
C THR A 42 2.03 -1.80 -16.43
N LYS A 43 2.41 -1.79 -15.15
CA LYS A 43 3.81 -1.73 -14.73
C LYS A 43 4.51 -3.09 -14.82
N ASN A 44 3.76 -4.17 -14.98
CA ASN A 44 4.29 -5.53 -15.13
C ASN A 44 5.21 -5.97 -13.98
N ILE A 45 4.89 -5.55 -12.75
CA ILE A 45 5.65 -5.94 -11.56
C ILE A 45 5.10 -7.27 -11.07
N LYS A 46 5.97 -8.27 -10.94
CA LYS A 46 5.60 -9.56 -10.38
C LYS A 46 5.58 -9.47 -8.86
N VAL A 47 4.40 -9.42 -8.26
CA VAL A 47 4.23 -9.34 -6.81
C VAL A 47 4.43 -10.72 -6.18
N ASP A 48 5.41 -10.83 -5.28
CA ASP A 48 5.71 -12.09 -4.58
C ASP A 48 4.80 -12.30 -3.37
N ALA A 49 4.45 -11.23 -2.66
CA ALA A 49 3.59 -11.27 -1.49
C ALA A 49 2.91 -9.93 -1.28
N ALA A 50 1.76 -9.96 -0.63
CA ALA A 50 1.00 -8.76 -0.29
C ALA A 50 0.52 -8.84 1.16
N TYR A 51 0.43 -7.70 1.81
CA TYR A 51 0.07 -7.59 3.23
C TYR A 51 -0.90 -6.44 3.43
N THR A 52 -1.90 -6.64 4.28
CA THR A 52 -2.89 -5.61 4.56
C THR A 52 -3.12 -5.42 6.05
N SER A 53 -3.43 -4.18 6.42
CA SER A 53 -4.04 -3.87 7.71
C SER A 53 -5.36 -4.64 7.87
N PRO A 54 -5.75 -5.02 9.10
CA PRO A 54 -7.03 -5.67 9.34
C PRO A 54 -8.24 -4.75 9.19
N ALA A 55 -8.05 -3.45 9.07
CA ALA A 55 -9.17 -2.51 8.87
C ALA A 55 -9.90 -2.82 7.56
N ASN A 56 -11.24 -2.81 7.58
CA ASN A 56 -12.06 -3.14 6.41
C ASN A 56 -11.68 -2.35 5.17
N ARG A 57 -11.48 -1.04 5.30
CA ARG A 57 -11.15 -0.18 4.17
C ARG A 57 -9.82 -0.55 3.51
N ALA A 58 -8.84 -1.01 4.29
CA ALA A 58 -7.55 -1.43 3.75
C ALA A 58 -7.63 -2.82 3.12
N ALA A 59 -8.25 -3.77 3.81
CA ALA A 59 -8.42 -5.14 3.31
C ALA A 59 -9.24 -5.17 2.03
N HIS A 60 -10.32 -4.39 1.95
CA HIS A 60 -11.15 -4.31 0.75
C HIS A 60 -10.37 -3.67 -0.42
N THR A 61 -9.61 -2.62 -0.16
CA THR A 61 -8.71 -2.05 -1.18
C THR A 61 -7.75 -3.11 -1.70
N ALA A 62 -7.15 -3.91 -0.80
CA ALA A 62 -6.22 -4.97 -1.19
C ALA A 62 -6.89 -6.02 -2.09
N LEU A 63 -8.08 -6.47 -1.73
CA LEU A 63 -8.82 -7.46 -2.53
C LEU A 63 -9.10 -6.96 -3.94
N ILE A 64 -9.51 -5.70 -4.07
CA ILE A 64 -9.80 -5.09 -5.38
C ILE A 64 -8.52 -4.99 -6.21
N VAL A 65 -7.47 -4.40 -5.65
CA VAL A 65 -6.22 -4.15 -6.36
C VAL A 65 -5.55 -5.46 -6.80
N LEU A 66 -5.48 -6.44 -5.89
CA LEU A 66 -4.86 -7.73 -6.22
C LEU A 66 -5.62 -8.48 -7.31
N LYS A 67 -6.95 -8.34 -7.37
CA LYS A 67 -7.75 -8.90 -8.46
C LYS A 67 -7.40 -8.25 -9.79
N GLU A 68 -7.27 -6.93 -9.82
CA GLU A 68 -6.87 -6.22 -11.04
C GLU A 68 -5.46 -6.59 -11.50
N LEU A 69 -4.57 -6.88 -10.55
CA LEU A 69 -3.19 -7.30 -10.83
C LEU A 69 -3.07 -8.80 -11.15
N ASP A 70 -4.17 -9.53 -11.05
CA ASP A 70 -4.18 -10.99 -11.20
C ASP A 70 -3.23 -11.69 -10.22
N VAL A 71 -3.13 -11.17 -9.01
CA VAL A 71 -2.35 -11.75 -7.91
C VAL A 71 -3.25 -12.67 -7.10
N PRO A 72 -2.89 -13.96 -6.95
CA PRO A 72 -3.72 -14.91 -6.18
C PRO A 72 -3.87 -14.51 -4.72
N LEU A 73 -5.07 -14.71 -4.15
CA LEU A 73 -5.35 -14.32 -2.77
C LEU A 73 -4.52 -15.09 -1.75
N HIS A 74 -4.01 -16.27 -2.07
CA HIS A 74 -3.14 -17.00 -1.14
C HIS A 74 -1.81 -16.26 -0.87
N LYS A 75 -1.47 -15.26 -1.68
CA LYS A 75 -0.30 -14.40 -1.45
C LYS A 75 -0.58 -13.23 -0.49
N LEU A 76 -1.85 -13.02 -0.12
CA LEU A 76 -2.24 -11.94 0.79
C LEU A 76 -2.29 -12.43 2.23
N SER A 77 -1.66 -11.67 3.13
CA SER A 77 -1.71 -11.89 4.57
C SER A 77 -2.17 -10.63 5.29
N VAL A 78 -2.83 -10.80 6.43
CA VAL A 78 -3.27 -9.69 7.29
C VAL A 78 -2.29 -9.56 8.44
N SER A 79 -1.87 -8.34 8.75
CA SER A 79 -1.01 -8.06 9.90
C SER A 79 -1.49 -6.82 10.64
N THR A 80 -1.60 -6.93 11.96
CA THR A 80 -1.95 -5.80 12.82
C THR A 80 -0.89 -4.71 12.82
N MET A 81 0.36 -5.03 12.46
CA MET A 81 1.43 -4.03 12.34
C MET A 81 1.18 -3.02 11.21
N LEU A 82 0.31 -3.36 10.27
CA LEU A 82 -0.08 -2.44 9.19
C LEU A 82 -1.23 -1.52 9.59
N TYR A 83 -1.86 -1.77 10.72
CA TYR A 83 -2.80 -0.82 11.33
C TYR A 83 -1.99 0.23 12.09
N ASP A 84 -1.26 1.01 11.34
CA ASP A 84 -0.23 1.93 11.80
C ASP A 84 -0.43 3.29 11.13
N PHE A 85 -0.36 4.35 11.91
CA PHE A 85 -0.56 5.72 11.44
C PHE A 85 0.73 6.56 11.49
N SER A 86 1.77 6.06 12.14
CA SER A 86 3.07 6.75 12.25
C SER A 86 4.06 6.34 11.15
N GLY A 87 4.01 5.09 10.71
CA GLY A 87 4.96 4.49 9.78
C GLY A 87 6.05 3.67 10.45
N GLU A 88 6.22 3.76 11.76
CA GLU A 88 7.27 3.02 12.47
C GLU A 88 7.03 1.51 12.43
N ASP A 89 5.81 1.07 12.74
CA ASP A 89 5.46 -0.36 12.73
C ASP A 89 5.48 -0.92 11.32
N LEU A 90 4.96 -0.18 10.34
CA LEU A 90 4.97 -0.58 8.95
C LEU A 90 6.41 -0.79 8.44
N LEU A 91 7.30 0.16 8.73
CA LEU A 91 8.69 0.05 8.31
C LEU A 91 9.39 -1.14 8.96
N GLU A 92 9.18 -1.34 10.26
CA GLU A 92 9.74 -2.48 10.99
C GLU A 92 9.23 -3.80 10.41
N PHE A 93 7.94 -3.88 10.11
CA PHE A 93 7.34 -5.05 9.48
C PHE A 93 8.03 -5.38 8.15
N VAL A 94 8.21 -4.38 7.29
CA VAL A 94 8.83 -4.59 5.97
C VAL A 94 10.28 -5.02 6.12
N ARG A 95 11.02 -4.43 7.05
CA ARG A 95 12.42 -4.80 7.30
C ARG A 95 12.60 -6.23 7.79
N CYS A 96 11.56 -6.83 8.34
CA CYS A 96 11.59 -8.21 8.84
C CYS A 96 11.06 -9.24 7.83
N LEU A 97 10.70 -8.82 6.62
CA LEU A 97 10.16 -9.74 5.61
C LEU A 97 11.23 -10.72 5.08
N PRO A 98 10.80 -11.90 4.60
CA PRO A 98 11.71 -12.84 3.96
C PRO A 98 12.39 -12.25 2.74
N ASP A 99 13.70 -12.45 2.61
CA ASP A 99 14.48 -11.86 1.52
C ASP A 99 14.27 -12.56 0.17
N GLU A 100 13.61 -13.71 0.17
CA GLU A 100 13.16 -14.40 -1.04
C GLU A 100 12.06 -13.60 -1.77
N GLN A 101 11.33 -12.77 -1.03
CA GLN A 101 10.32 -11.87 -1.60
C GLN A 101 11.04 -10.62 -2.12
N ASN A 102 11.07 -10.44 -3.43
CA ASN A 102 11.74 -9.30 -4.05
C ASN A 102 10.81 -8.14 -4.36
N ALA A 103 9.53 -8.41 -4.56
CA ALA A 103 8.51 -7.40 -4.80
C ALA A 103 7.30 -7.66 -3.90
N ILE A 104 6.96 -6.67 -3.07
CA ILE A 104 5.85 -6.78 -2.13
C ILE A 104 4.88 -5.62 -2.30
N MET A 105 3.65 -5.83 -1.81
CA MET A 105 2.66 -4.77 -1.66
C MET A 105 2.20 -4.69 -0.21
N THR A 106 1.95 -3.47 0.26
CA THR A 106 1.30 -3.23 1.55
C THR A 106 0.11 -2.31 1.37
N PHE A 107 -0.93 -2.55 2.16
CA PHE A 107 -2.17 -1.76 2.16
C PHE A 107 -2.42 -1.26 3.57
N GLY A 108 -2.36 0.04 3.75
CA GLY A 108 -2.43 0.64 5.07
C GLY A 108 -3.04 2.03 5.07
N HIS A 109 -2.52 2.85 5.94
CA HIS A 109 -3.16 4.09 6.36
C HIS A 109 -2.24 5.30 6.22
N ASN A 110 -2.83 6.46 6.23
CA ASN A 110 -2.14 7.70 6.47
C ASN A 110 -2.22 8.05 7.98
N HIS A 111 -1.25 8.68 8.58
CA HIS A 111 -0.14 9.42 7.99
C HIS A 111 1.11 8.57 7.69
N ALA A 112 1.09 7.28 8.00
CA ALA A 112 2.21 6.36 7.75
C ALA A 112 2.71 6.41 6.30
N CYS A 113 1.79 6.36 5.33
CA CYS A 113 2.18 6.38 3.91
C CYS A 113 2.93 7.67 3.54
N THR A 114 2.43 8.82 3.97
CA THR A 114 3.09 10.10 3.71
C THR A 114 4.45 10.18 4.39
N ALA A 115 4.53 9.75 5.66
CA ALA A 115 5.78 9.78 6.42
C ALA A 115 6.87 8.94 5.75
N LEU A 116 6.54 7.73 5.31
CA LEU A 116 7.51 6.85 4.66
C LEU A 116 7.86 7.31 3.24
N ALA A 117 6.91 7.87 2.50
CA ALA A 117 7.19 8.46 1.20
C ALA A 117 8.22 9.60 1.32
N HIS A 118 8.10 10.43 2.37
CA HIS A 118 9.09 11.49 2.66
C HIS A 118 10.45 10.90 3.02
N SER A 119 10.49 10.01 4.03
CA SER A 119 11.75 9.57 4.63
C SER A 119 12.52 8.59 3.75
N LEU A 120 11.83 7.71 3.03
CA LEU A 120 12.49 6.68 2.21
C LEU A 120 12.65 7.08 0.75
N GLY A 121 11.75 7.92 0.23
CA GLY A 121 11.71 8.22 -1.20
C GLY A 121 11.91 9.69 -1.56
N GLY A 122 12.08 10.56 -0.57
CA GLY A 122 12.26 11.99 -0.85
C GLY A 122 11.02 12.70 -1.40
N PHE A 123 9.84 12.16 -1.14
CA PHE A 123 8.58 12.78 -1.56
C PHE A 123 8.46 14.19 -0.95
N GLN A 124 8.10 15.18 -1.78
CA GLN A 124 8.05 16.58 -1.37
C GLN A 124 6.62 17.08 -1.12
N GLY A 125 5.61 16.28 -1.46
CA GLY A 125 4.21 16.68 -1.29
C GLY A 125 3.75 16.66 0.16
N ASN A 126 2.60 17.29 0.43
CA ASN A 126 2.05 17.41 1.77
C ASN A 126 1.33 16.14 2.23
N ASN A 127 0.80 15.35 1.30
CA ASN A 127 -0.05 14.23 1.65
C ASN A 127 -0.13 13.22 0.51
N ILE A 128 -0.18 11.93 0.87
CA ILE A 128 -0.49 10.85 -0.06
C ILE A 128 -2.01 10.65 -0.02
N PRO A 129 -2.73 10.92 -1.12
CA PRO A 129 -4.19 10.77 -1.14
C PRO A 129 -4.67 9.33 -0.99
N THR A 130 -5.95 9.14 -0.68
CA THR A 130 -6.56 7.81 -0.62
C THR A 130 -6.41 7.07 -1.96
N ALA A 131 -6.29 5.74 -1.89
CA ALA A 131 -6.08 4.84 -3.04
C ALA A 131 -4.84 5.16 -3.87
N SER A 132 -3.91 5.93 -3.33
CA SER A 132 -2.62 6.19 -3.99
C SER A 132 -1.65 5.05 -3.76
N ALA A 133 -0.73 4.88 -4.71
CA ALA A 133 0.36 3.92 -4.64
C ALA A 133 1.70 4.66 -4.68
N VAL A 134 2.60 4.25 -3.81
CA VAL A 134 4.00 4.71 -3.83
C VAL A 134 4.86 3.52 -4.22
N LEU A 135 5.51 3.61 -5.36
CA LEU A 135 6.39 2.57 -5.88
C LEU A 135 7.82 2.88 -5.48
N PHE A 136 8.31 2.16 -4.47
CA PHE A 136 9.70 2.25 -4.04
C PHE A 136 10.57 1.22 -4.74
N ARG A 137 11.79 1.63 -5.08
CA ARG A 137 12.86 0.70 -5.49
C ARG A 137 14.10 0.98 -4.65
N PHE A 138 14.63 -0.09 -4.05
CA PHE A 138 15.83 -0.03 -3.20
C PHE A 138 16.91 -0.91 -3.80
N ASP A 139 18.10 -0.36 -3.96
CA ASP A 139 19.25 -1.11 -4.49
C ASP A 139 19.93 -1.88 -3.35
N VAL A 140 19.20 -2.84 -2.80
CA VAL A 140 19.65 -3.73 -1.72
C VAL A 140 19.13 -5.13 -1.97
N SER A 141 19.77 -6.14 -1.36
CA SER A 141 19.34 -7.52 -1.43
C SER A 141 18.54 -7.98 -0.21
N LEU A 142 18.58 -7.21 0.89
CA LEU A 142 17.92 -7.55 2.15
C LEU A 142 16.93 -6.46 2.54
N TRP A 143 15.72 -6.87 2.96
CA TRP A 143 14.73 -5.91 3.48
C TRP A 143 15.24 -5.15 4.71
N ALA A 144 16.04 -5.81 5.55
CA ALA A 144 16.63 -5.17 6.72
C ALA A 144 17.54 -4.00 6.37
N SER A 145 18.03 -3.93 5.14
CA SER A 145 18.96 -2.90 4.68
C SER A 145 18.28 -1.72 3.99
N ILE A 146 16.96 -1.72 3.84
CA ILE A 146 16.29 -0.60 3.17
C ILE A 146 16.45 0.70 3.98
N LYS A 147 16.82 1.76 3.28
CA LYS A 147 16.95 3.12 3.81
C LYS A 147 16.30 4.08 2.83
N THR A 148 17.11 4.73 1.99
CA THR A 148 16.59 5.60 0.94
C THR A 148 16.62 4.88 -0.39
N GLY A 149 15.64 5.16 -1.22
CA GLY A 149 15.53 4.62 -2.56
C GLY A 149 14.83 5.61 -3.47
N THR A 150 14.46 5.14 -4.65
CA THR A 150 13.61 5.95 -5.54
C THR A 150 12.16 5.70 -5.21
N ALA A 151 11.31 6.72 -5.38
CA ALA A 151 9.87 6.61 -5.18
C ALA A 151 9.14 7.31 -6.32
N GLU A 152 8.12 6.62 -6.85
CA GLU A 152 7.16 7.21 -7.77
C GLU A 152 5.80 7.16 -7.11
N CYS A 153 5.11 8.31 -7.05
CA CYS A 153 3.81 8.41 -6.40
C CYS A 153 2.72 8.55 -7.45
N PHE A 154 1.72 7.68 -7.38
CA PHE A 154 0.58 7.68 -8.28
C PHE A 154 -0.71 7.86 -7.48
N SER A 155 -1.51 8.87 -7.81
CA SER A 155 -2.80 9.10 -7.18
C SER A 155 -3.93 8.87 -8.18
N PRO A 156 -5.16 8.55 -7.71
CA PRO A 156 -6.30 8.37 -8.62
C PRO A 156 -6.55 9.58 -9.52
N LYS A 157 -6.34 10.79 -9.00
CA LYS A 157 -6.50 12.02 -9.76
C LYS A 157 -5.60 12.08 -10.99
N MET A 158 -4.40 11.51 -10.90
CA MET A 158 -3.44 11.49 -12.02
C MET A 158 -3.86 10.54 -13.13
N LEU A 159 -4.80 9.62 -12.86
CA LEU A 159 -5.25 8.59 -13.79
C LEU A 159 -6.51 9.03 -14.55
N ALA A 160 -7.06 10.17 -14.21
CA ALA A 160 -8.30 10.68 -14.80
C ALA A 160 -8.12 11.15 -16.26
#